data_73f8bd25ac46dd616b7c8fe1c6b941f5
#
_entry.id   73f8bd25ac46dd616b7c8fe1c6b941f5
#
_cell.length_a   1.000
_cell.length_b   1.000
_cell.length_c   1.000
_cell.angle_alpha   90.00
_cell.angle_beta   90.00
_cell.angle_gamma   90.00
#
_symmetry.space_group_name_H-M   'P 1'
#
loop_
_entity.id
_entity.type
_entity.pdbx_description
1 polymer ?
#
loop_
_entity_poly.entity_id
_entity_poly.type
_entity_poly.pdbx_seq_one_letter_code
_entity_poly.pdbx_strand_id
1 'polypeptide(L)'
;MSDLYQIKSEHLQVEISSLGAQVMSIKDKEGLEYLWQGDPQFWAERFLVLFPYVARMSEGGYTYKGKTYHMDLHGFAKDTIFQVIKQEENKIVFFMEDSPVTRTQFPFEFGFEITYEVVEAKLWITYQVQNRGMEKMYFGIG
;
A
#
# COMPACT_ATOMS: atom_id res chain seq x y z
N MET A 1 -3.36 -12.38 -10.20
CA MET A 1 -2.42 -11.68 -11.11
C MET A 1 -2.51 -10.19 -10.86
N SER A 2 -1.39 -9.53 -10.76
CA SER A 2 -1.37 -8.07 -10.54
C SER A 2 -1.53 -7.34 -11.87
N ASP A 3 -2.31 -6.26 -11.84
CA ASP A 3 -2.47 -5.35 -12.96
C ASP A 3 -1.65 -4.08 -12.75
N LEU A 4 -1.23 -3.45 -13.84
CA LEU A 4 -0.52 -2.18 -13.83
C LEU A 4 -1.44 -1.08 -14.33
N TYR A 5 -1.53 0.00 -13.57
CA TYR A 5 -2.36 1.16 -13.84
C TYR A 5 -1.50 2.40 -14.04
N GLN A 6 -2.00 3.34 -14.80
CA GLN A 6 -1.31 4.60 -15.06
C GLN A 6 -2.23 5.78 -14.79
N ILE A 7 -1.69 6.80 -14.12
CA ILE A 7 -2.26 8.14 -14.00
C ILE A 7 -1.24 9.17 -14.47
N LYS A 8 -1.72 10.30 -14.96
CA LYS A 8 -0.83 11.32 -15.52
C LYS A 8 -1.38 12.73 -15.43
N SER A 9 -0.48 13.68 -15.54
CA SER A 9 -0.72 15.08 -15.87
C SER A 9 0.11 15.47 -17.11
N GLU A 10 0.18 16.77 -17.43
CA GLU A 10 1.12 17.27 -18.45
C GLU A 10 2.59 17.17 -18.00
N HIS A 11 2.85 16.99 -16.71
CA HIS A 11 4.20 17.03 -16.12
C HIS A 11 4.70 15.67 -15.65
N LEU A 12 3.81 14.80 -15.14
CA LEU A 12 4.17 13.52 -14.55
C LEU A 12 3.31 12.38 -15.10
N GLN A 13 3.94 11.22 -15.22
CA GLN A 13 3.31 9.95 -15.45
C GLN A 13 3.67 8.99 -14.32
N VAL A 14 2.68 8.38 -13.69
CA VAL A 14 2.86 7.47 -12.55
C VAL A 14 2.24 6.13 -12.87
N GLU A 15 3.01 5.05 -12.69
CA GLU A 15 2.53 3.67 -12.83
C GLU A 15 2.40 3.03 -11.46
N ILE A 16 1.27 2.35 -11.22
CA ILE A 16 0.95 1.73 -9.93
C ILE A 16 0.48 0.30 -10.17
N SER A 17 1.07 -0.66 -9.44
CA SER A 17 0.63 -2.05 -9.44
C SER A 17 -0.54 -2.25 -8.47
N SER A 18 -1.52 -3.08 -8.83
CA SER A 18 -2.55 -3.51 -7.89
C SER A 18 -2.00 -4.39 -6.76
N LEU A 19 -0.87 -5.06 -6.96
CA LEU A 19 -0.18 -5.75 -5.88
C LEU A 19 0.44 -4.71 -4.94
N GLY A 20 -0.05 -4.67 -3.71
CA GLY A 20 0.39 -3.74 -2.68
C GLY A 20 0.01 -2.29 -2.95
N ALA A 21 -0.80 -1.99 -3.99
CA ALA A 21 -1.04 -0.65 -4.51
C ALA A 21 0.28 0.14 -4.69
N GLN A 22 1.32 -0.55 -5.11
CA GLN A 22 2.70 -0.10 -5.12
C GLN A 22 2.99 0.80 -6.32
N VAL A 23 3.54 1.98 -6.08
CA VAL A 23 4.07 2.83 -7.16
C VAL A 23 5.30 2.17 -7.78
N MET A 24 5.26 1.98 -9.09
CA MET A 24 6.29 1.26 -9.85
C MET A 24 7.19 2.20 -10.65
N SER A 25 6.70 3.37 -11.04
CA SER A 25 7.41 4.36 -11.85
C SER A 25 6.84 5.76 -11.63
N ILE A 26 7.70 6.76 -11.60
CA ILE A 26 7.33 8.18 -11.61
C ILE A 26 8.24 8.87 -12.61
N LYS A 27 7.70 9.25 -13.76
CA LYS A 27 8.47 9.91 -14.83
C LYS A 27 7.96 11.30 -15.12
N ASP A 28 8.88 12.19 -15.47
CA ASP A 28 8.51 13.47 -16.07
C ASP A 28 8.25 13.33 -17.58
N LYS A 29 7.90 14.45 -18.22
CA LYS A 29 7.62 14.51 -19.67
C LYS A 29 8.85 14.24 -20.54
N GLU A 30 10.06 14.41 -20.02
CA GLU A 30 11.31 14.06 -20.70
C GLU A 30 11.69 12.58 -20.52
N GLY A 31 10.95 11.83 -19.68
CA GLY A 31 11.17 10.41 -19.41
C GLY A 31 12.17 10.12 -18.30
N LEU A 32 12.57 11.15 -17.53
CA LEU A 32 13.44 10.96 -16.36
C LEU A 32 12.66 10.21 -15.26
N GLU A 33 13.20 9.06 -14.83
CA GLU A 33 12.63 8.25 -13.74
C GLU A 33 13.09 8.77 -12.37
N TYR A 34 12.14 9.14 -11.52
CA TYR A 34 12.37 9.63 -10.16
C TYR A 34 12.36 8.56 -9.09
N LEU A 35 11.82 7.37 -9.42
CA LEU A 35 11.71 6.29 -8.46
C LEU A 35 12.83 5.27 -8.64
N TRP A 36 13.40 4.82 -7.52
CA TRP A 36 14.28 3.65 -7.50
C TRP A 36 13.62 2.45 -8.20
N GLN A 37 14.32 1.80 -9.13
CA GLN A 37 13.73 0.76 -9.99
C GLN A 37 13.98 -0.67 -9.53
N GLY A 38 14.43 -0.86 -8.27
CA GLY A 38 14.52 -2.19 -7.66
C GLY A 38 15.67 -3.02 -8.19
N ASP A 39 16.87 -2.46 -8.33
CA ASP A 39 18.05 -3.22 -8.72
C ASP A 39 18.37 -4.28 -7.65
N PRO A 40 18.29 -5.60 -8.01
CA PRO A 40 18.48 -6.68 -7.04
C PRO A 40 19.90 -6.77 -6.46
N GLN A 41 20.88 -6.11 -7.08
CA GLN A 41 22.24 -6.03 -6.52
C GLN A 41 22.30 -5.19 -5.23
N PHE A 42 21.34 -4.27 -5.05
CA PHE A 42 21.27 -3.36 -3.91
C PHE A 42 20.01 -3.57 -3.10
N TRP A 43 18.86 -3.34 -3.69
CA TRP A 43 17.55 -3.50 -3.05
C TRP A 43 16.47 -3.75 -4.11
N ALA A 44 15.93 -4.96 -4.11
CA ALA A 44 14.99 -5.41 -5.15
C ALA A 44 13.60 -4.77 -5.05
N GLU A 45 13.25 -4.21 -3.91
CA GLU A 45 11.96 -3.56 -3.69
C GLU A 45 12.05 -2.07 -4.03
N ARG A 46 10.90 -1.37 -4.01
CA ARG A 46 10.87 0.06 -4.29
C ARG A 46 9.90 0.80 -3.37
N PHE A 47 8.69 1.08 -3.76
CA PHE A 47 7.73 1.91 -3.03
C PHE A 47 6.70 1.00 -2.33
N LEU A 48 7.09 0.32 -1.27
CA LEU A 48 6.19 -0.56 -0.53
C LEU A 48 5.18 0.24 0.30
N VAL A 49 3.94 -0.24 0.35
CA VAL A 49 2.94 0.21 1.32
C VAL A 49 3.03 -0.67 2.56
N LEU A 50 3.34 -0.07 3.69
CA LEU A 50 3.57 -0.76 4.96
C LEU A 50 2.32 -0.63 5.85
N PHE A 51 1.59 -1.72 6.03
CA PHE A 51 0.36 -1.77 6.83
C PHE A 51 0.02 -3.23 7.19
N PRO A 52 -0.49 -3.53 8.39
CA PRO A 52 -0.85 -2.62 9.50
C PRO A 52 0.29 -2.35 10.49
N TYR A 53 1.52 -2.72 10.14
CA TYR A 53 2.69 -2.48 10.97
C TYR A 53 3.89 -2.07 10.12
N VAL A 54 4.75 -1.23 10.69
CA VAL A 54 5.99 -0.77 10.05
C VAL A 54 7.16 -1.38 10.80
N ALA A 55 8.06 -2.06 10.09
CA ALA A 55 9.20 -2.82 10.58
C ALA A 55 8.87 -4.27 10.99
N ARG A 56 9.82 -4.93 11.64
CA ARG A 56 9.71 -6.29 12.15
C ARG A 56 9.30 -6.25 13.62
N MET A 57 8.32 -7.04 13.98
CA MET A 57 7.96 -7.25 15.38
C MET A 57 9.00 -8.09 16.09
N SER A 58 9.21 -7.84 17.38
CA SER A 58 10.04 -8.67 18.23
C SER A 58 9.51 -10.12 18.21
N GLU A 59 10.40 -11.08 17.97
CA GLU A 59 10.05 -12.50 17.85
C GLU A 59 9.00 -12.83 16.77
N GLY A 60 8.78 -11.91 15.82
CA GLY A 60 7.85 -12.09 14.70
C GLY A 60 6.36 -11.98 15.06
N GLY A 61 6.02 -11.50 16.26
CA GLY A 61 4.62 -11.45 16.67
C GLY A 61 4.33 -10.48 17.80
N TYR A 62 3.06 -10.44 18.19
CA TYR A 62 2.54 -9.61 19.29
C TYR A 62 1.40 -10.31 20.02
N THR A 63 1.13 -9.87 21.24
CA THR A 63 0.01 -10.37 22.03
C THR A 63 -1.10 -9.34 22.10
N TYR A 64 -2.32 -9.76 21.81
CA TYR A 64 -3.53 -8.96 21.93
C TYR A 64 -4.62 -9.79 22.64
N LYS A 65 -5.18 -9.26 23.73
CA LYS A 65 -6.20 -9.93 24.55
C LYS A 65 -5.83 -11.39 24.92
N GLY A 66 -4.56 -11.60 25.29
CA GLY A 66 -4.06 -12.90 25.73
C GLY A 66 -3.77 -13.92 24.63
N LYS A 67 -3.96 -13.55 23.37
CA LYS A 67 -3.65 -14.39 22.20
C LYS A 67 -2.45 -13.81 21.44
N THR A 68 -1.52 -14.68 21.03
CA THR A 68 -0.38 -14.30 20.20
C THR A 68 -0.74 -14.38 18.73
N TYR A 69 -0.37 -13.31 18.01
CA TYR A 69 -0.52 -13.18 16.55
C TYR A 69 0.86 -13.02 15.93
N HIS A 70 1.07 -13.66 14.78
CA HIS A 70 2.29 -13.53 14.00
C HIS A 70 2.04 -12.65 12.77
N MET A 71 2.98 -11.79 12.46
CA MET A 71 2.91 -10.89 11.32
C MET A 71 4.31 -10.73 10.72
N ASP A 72 4.40 -10.84 9.40
CA ASP A 72 5.63 -10.67 8.66
C ASP A 72 6.11 -9.22 8.65
N LEU A 73 7.36 -9.05 8.22
CA LEU A 73 7.98 -7.74 8.06
C LEU A 73 7.06 -6.79 7.28
N HIS A 74 6.76 -5.63 7.87
CA HIS A 74 5.93 -4.59 7.29
C HIS A 74 4.45 -4.93 7.08
N GLY A 75 3.95 -6.01 7.70
CA GLY A 75 2.56 -6.42 7.57
C GLY A 75 2.25 -7.09 6.22
N PHE A 76 1.02 -6.98 5.76
CA PHE A 76 0.51 -7.74 4.61
C PHE A 76 0.01 -6.89 3.44
N ALA A 77 -0.10 -5.57 3.57
CA ALA A 77 -0.61 -4.73 2.48
C ALA A 77 0.24 -4.86 1.22
N LYS A 78 1.55 -4.87 1.35
CA LYS A 78 2.51 -5.02 0.24
C LYS A 78 2.33 -6.31 -0.58
N ASP A 79 1.76 -7.35 0.03
CA ASP A 79 1.55 -8.67 -0.59
C ASP A 79 0.09 -8.93 -0.98
N THR A 80 -0.78 -7.93 -0.83
CA THR A 80 -2.21 -8.02 -1.13
C THR A 80 -2.53 -7.39 -2.48
N ILE A 81 -3.41 -8.02 -3.26
CA ILE A 81 -3.99 -7.41 -4.45
C ILE A 81 -5.10 -6.46 -4.01
N PHE A 82 -4.93 -5.18 -4.26
CA PHE A 82 -5.95 -4.15 -4.03
C PHE A 82 -6.94 -4.11 -5.19
N GLN A 83 -8.19 -3.82 -4.87
CA GLN A 83 -9.21 -3.51 -5.85
C GLN A 83 -9.11 -2.04 -6.28
N VAL A 84 -9.28 -1.76 -7.56
CA VAL A 84 -9.43 -0.39 -8.05
C VAL A 84 -10.92 -0.04 -7.97
N ILE A 85 -11.26 0.94 -7.15
CA ILE A 85 -12.65 1.39 -6.94
C ILE A 85 -12.97 2.69 -7.67
N LYS A 86 -11.95 3.40 -8.12
CA LYS A 86 -12.08 4.59 -8.96
C LYS A 86 -10.83 4.78 -9.81
N GLN A 87 -11.01 5.15 -11.07
CA GLN A 87 -9.91 5.51 -11.98
C GLN A 87 -10.34 6.67 -12.88
N GLU A 88 -9.52 7.70 -12.90
CA GLU A 88 -9.58 8.87 -13.77
C GLU A 88 -8.21 9.05 -14.44
N GLU A 89 -8.07 10.00 -15.36
CA GLU A 89 -6.81 10.25 -16.05
C GLU A 89 -5.65 10.57 -15.09
N ASN A 90 -5.94 11.39 -14.06
CA ASN A 90 -4.96 11.86 -13.09
C ASN A 90 -5.14 11.31 -11.67
N LYS A 91 -6.08 10.40 -11.45
CA LYS A 91 -6.42 9.89 -10.11
C LYS A 91 -6.84 8.44 -10.14
N ILE A 92 -6.37 7.69 -9.16
CA ILE A 92 -6.78 6.30 -8.95
C ILE A 92 -6.95 6.02 -7.46
N VAL A 93 -7.94 5.19 -7.12
CA VAL A 93 -8.23 4.79 -5.75
C VAL A 93 -8.17 3.28 -5.64
N PHE A 94 -7.27 2.81 -4.81
CA PHE A 94 -7.11 1.41 -4.45
C PHE A 94 -7.76 1.13 -3.10
N PHE A 95 -8.33 -0.05 -2.96
CA PHE A 95 -9.03 -0.47 -1.75
C PHE A 95 -8.71 -1.91 -1.40
N MET A 96 -8.49 -2.16 -0.11
CA MET A 96 -8.51 -3.50 0.49
C MET A 96 -9.31 -3.48 1.78
N GLU A 97 -9.80 -4.63 2.18
CA GLU A 97 -10.46 -4.82 3.46
C GLU A 97 -9.96 -6.08 4.16
N ASP A 98 -10.36 -6.23 5.41
CA ASP A 98 -10.05 -7.43 6.16
C ASP A 98 -10.66 -8.69 5.52
N SER A 99 -10.00 -9.80 5.76
CA SER A 99 -10.39 -11.11 5.26
C SER A 99 -10.14 -12.16 6.34
N PRO A 100 -10.64 -13.39 6.20
CA PRO A 100 -10.27 -14.47 7.10
C PRO A 100 -8.76 -14.65 7.24
N VAL A 101 -8.00 -14.43 6.17
CA VAL A 101 -6.53 -14.53 6.17
C VAL A 101 -5.90 -13.38 6.95
N THR A 102 -6.27 -12.13 6.69
CA THR A 102 -5.70 -10.99 7.43
C THR A 102 -6.04 -11.05 8.91
N ARG A 103 -7.23 -11.55 9.27
CA ARG A 103 -7.65 -11.68 10.67
C ARG A 103 -6.84 -12.72 11.48
N THR A 104 -6.14 -13.64 10.82
CA THR A 104 -5.20 -14.53 11.52
C THR A 104 -3.96 -13.80 12.02
N GLN A 105 -3.60 -12.70 11.39
CA GLN A 105 -2.44 -11.87 11.71
C GLN A 105 -2.83 -10.59 12.46
N PHE A 106 -3.98 -10.03 12.12
CA PHE A 106 -4.48 -8.74 12.58
C PHE A 106 -6.00 -8.85 12.82
N PRO A 107 -6.43 -9.10 14.08
CA PRO A 107 -7.80 -9.53 14.38
C PRO A 107 -8.80 -8.37 14.42
N PHE A 108 -8.82 -7.54 13.38
CA PHE A 108 -9.67 -6.37 13.28
C PHE A 108 -10.40 -6.32 11.95
N GLU A 109 -11.60 -5.78 11.98
CA GLU A 109 -12.37 -5.46 10.79
C GLU A 109 -12.01 -4.03 10.33
N PHE A 110 -11.53 -3.90 9.10
CA PHE A 110 -11.06 -2.62 8.58
C PHE A 110 -11.33 -2.46 7.09
N GLY A 111 -11.34 -1.21 6.64
CA GLY A 111 -11.14 -0.83 5.25
C GLY A 111 -9.88 0.01 5.13
N PHE A 112 -9.11 -0.20 4.08
CA PHE A 112 -7.92 0.57 3.79
C PHE A 112 -7.95 1.07 2.35
N GLU A 113 -7.97 2.37 2.19
CA GLU A 113 -8.03 3.05 0.90
C GLU A 113 -6.76 3.85 0.66
N ILE A 114 -6.23 3.77 -0.55
CA ILE A 114 -5.09 4.56 -0.99
C ILE A 114 -5.48 5.31 -2.25
N THR A 115 -5.44 6.63 -2.18
CA THR A 115 -5.66 7.50 -3.33
C THR A 115 -4.34 8.05 -3.82
N TYR A 116 -4.05 7.85 -5.09
CA TYR A 116 -2.98 8.51 -5.82
C TYR A 116 -3.58 9.54 -6.77
N GLU A 117 -3.09 10.77 -6.71
CA GLU A 117 -3.55 11.85 -7.58
C GLU A 117 -2.38 12.70 -8.06
N VAL A 118 -2.26 12.86 -9.37
CA VAL A 118 -1.25 13.72 -9.98
C VAL A 118 -1.88 15.07 -10.30
N VAL A 119 -1.31 16.13 -9.72
CA VAL A 119 -1.74 17.52 -9.97
C VAL A 119 -0.52 18.32 -10.35
N GLU A 120 -0.47 18.80 -11.60
CA GLU A 120 0.71 19.44 -12.16
C GLU A 120 1.95 18.53 -12.03
N ALA A 121 3.02 18.99 -11.39
CA ALA A 121 4.25 18.23 -11.13
C ALA A 121 4.30 17.62 -9.72
N LYS A 122 3.14 17.29 -9.13
CA LYS A 122 3.03 16.73 -7.77
C LYS A 122 2.23 15.44 -7.79
N LEU A 123 2.73 14.44 -7.08
CA LEU A 123 1.97 13.24 -6.73
C LEU A 123 1.47 13.38 -5.29
N TRP A 124 0.15 13.40 -5.13
CA TRP A 124 -0.52 13.34 -3.84
C TRP A 124 -0.88 11.91 -3.51
N ILE A 125 -0.56 11.49 -2.28
CA ILE A 125 -0.88 10.17 -1.76
C ILE A 125 -1.69 10.35 -0.50
N THR A 126 -2.91 9.79 -0.50
CA THR A 126 -3.81 9.87 0.66
C THR A 126 -4.09 8.45 1.14
N TYR A 127 -3.81 8.19 2.40
CA TYR A 127 -4.17 6.96 3.09
C TYR A 127 -5.40 7.18 3.96
N GLN A 128 -6.38 6.31 3.82
CA GLN A 128 -7.57 6.31 4.67
C GLN A 128 -7.76 4.92 5.27
N VAL A 129 -7.69 4.84 6.59
CA VAL A 129 -7.93 3.61 7.35
C VAL A 129 -9.23 3.77 8.12
N GLN A 130 -10.16 2.84 7.91
CA GLN A 130 -11.44 2.79 8.59
C GLN A 130 -11.48 1.59 9.54
N ASN A 131 -11.68 1.84 10.81
CA ASN A 131 -12.03 0.80 11.77
C ASN A 131 -13.51 0.46 11.61
N ARG A 132 -13.81 -0.74 11.17
CA ARG A 132 -15.18 -1.25 10.95
C ARG A 132 -15.68 -2.12 12.09
N GLY A 133 -14.80 -2.42 13.05
CA GLY A 133 -15.14 -3.20 14.23
C GLY A 133 -15.55 -2.34 15.42
N MET A 134 -15.85 -3.01 16.53
CA MET A 134 -16.25 -2.37 17.79
C MET A 134 -15.07 -2.08 18.73
N GLU A 135 -13.93 -2.70 18.46
CA GLU A 135 -12.73 -2.62 19.30
C GLU A 135 -11.78 -1.54 18.78
N LYS A 136 -11.00 -1.00 19.69
CA LYS A 136 -9.91 -0.08 19.35
C LYS A 136 -8.87 -0.81 18.50
N MET A 137 -8.61 -0.31 17.30
CA MET A 137 -7.67 -0.88 16.35
C MET A 137 -6.33 -0.12 16.42
N TYR A 138 -5.27 -0.85 16.73
CA TYR A 138 -3.91 -0.31 16.80
C TYR A 138 -3.18 -0.66 15.50
N PHE A 139 -2.66 0.33 14.79
CA PHE A 139 -1.94 0.11 13.54
C PHE A 139 -0.83 1.13 13.32
N GLY A 140 0.12 0.77 12.46
CA GLY A 140 1.09 1.67 11.86
C GLY A 140 0.94 1.66 10.35
N ILE A 141 1.38 2.75 9.71
CA ILE A 141 1.35 2.91 8.26
C ILE A 141 2.62 3.63 7.80
N GLY A 142 3.16 3.24 6.66
CA GLY A 142 4.33 3.84 6.04
C GLY A 142 4.40 3.59 4.55
#